data_3a4f3ff245bc00aa9bfa2c7072273d19
#
_entry.id   3a4f3ff245bc00aa9bfa2c7072273d19
#
_cell.length_a   1.000
_cell.length_b   1.000
_cell.length_c   1.000
_cell.angle_alpha   90.00
_cell.angle_beta   90.00
_cell.angle_gamma   90.00
#
_symmetry.space_group_name_H-M   'P 1'
#
loop_
_entity.id
_entity.type
_entity.pdbx_description
1 polymer ?
#
loop_
_entity_poly.entity_id
_entity_poly.type
_entity_poly.pdbx_seq_one_letter_code
_entity_poly.pdbx_strand_id
1 'polypeptide(L)'
;MNIVLLNPEIHVNTGNIGRTCVLTNTRLHLIKPLGFELDDKKIRRAGLDYWKNVQLFVWENLEHFWKENIENNENAKIYFATTKTDQRYTDVKFNHDDYIMFGPESRGIPEKILNKYKENNITIPMLPLGRSLNLSNAVAIVLFEALRQNNFEY
;
A
#
# COMPACT_ATOMS: atom_id res chain seq x y z
N MET A 1 -0.57 8.19 -7.93
CA MET A 1 -0.58 7.55 -6.58
C MET A 1 0.32 6.32 -6.57
N ASN A 2 0.86 5.98 -5.40
CA ASN A 2 1.76 4.84 -5.21
C ASN A 2 1.29 4.00 -4.01
N ILE A 3 0.98 2.72 -4.25
CA ILE A 3 0.70 1.74 -3.19
C ILE A 3 1.97 0.96 -2.90
N VAL A 4 2.34 0.87 -1.61
CA VAL A 4 3.55 0.18 -1.15
C VAL A 4 3.16 -0.96 -0.21
N LEU A 5 3.54 -2.18 -0.55
CA LEU A 5 3.36 -3.35 0.29
C LEU A 5 4.70 -3.76 0.90
N LEU A 6 4.81 -3.61 2.21
CA LEU A 6 6.00 -4.01 2.96
C LEU A 6 5.91 -5.48 3.32
N ASN A 7 6.79 -6.28 2.77
CA ASN A 7 6.88 -7.72 2.99
C ASN A 7 5.51 -8.46 2.89
N PRO A 8 4.76 -8.30 1.79
CA PRO A 8 3.45 -8.95 1.66
C PRO A 8 3.58 -10.48 1.71
N GLU A 9 2.65 -11.12 2.40
CA GLU A 9 2.72 -12.55 2.73
C GLU A 9 1.78 -13.39 1.86
N ILE A 10 0.65 -12.81 1.39
CA ILE A 10 -0.44 -13.54 0.74
C ILE A 10 -0.58 -13.11 -0.72
N HIS A 11 -0.23 -14.01 -1.64
CA HIS A 11 -0.26 -13.76 -3.09
C HIS A 11 -1.65 -13.32 -3.61
N VAL A 12 -2.74 -13.84 -3.05
CA VAL A 12 -4.11 -13.48 -3.46
C VAL A 12 -4.40 -12.00 -3.16
N ASN A 13 -3.97 -11.50 -2.00
CA ASN A 13 -4.12 -10.08 -1.66
C ASN A 13 -3.33 -9.21 -2.65
N THR A 14 -2.08 -9.56 -2.92
CA THR A 14 -1.23 -8.85 -3.87
C THR A 14 -1.82 -8.86 -5.27
N GLY A 15 -2.39 -9.98 -5.73
CA GLY A 15 -3.06 -10.08 -7.01
C GLY A 15 -4.29 -9.16 -7.11
N ASN A 16 -5.14 -9.15 -6.08
CA ASN A 16 -6.31 -8.26 -6.01
C ASN A 16 -5.91 -6.78 -5.98
N ILE A 17 -4.86 -6.43 -5.22
CA ILE A 17 -4.31 -5.07 -5.17
C ILE A 17 -3.77 -4.67 -6.54
N GLY A 18 -3.02 -5.55 -7.20
CA GLY A 18 -2.52 -5.30 -8.56
C GLY A 18 -3.63 -5.00 -9.56
N ARG A 19 -4.76 -5.74 -9.48
CA ARG A 19 -5.95 -5.44 -10.30
C ARG A 19 -6.50 -4.04 -10.02
N THR A 20 -6.63 -3.67 -8.75
CA THR A 20 -7.08 -2.33 -8.36
C THR A 20 -6.13 -1.26 -8.89
N CYS A 21 -4.82 -1.46 -8.76
CA CYS A 21 -3.80 -0.53 -9.25
C CYS A 21 -3.87 -0.33 -10.77
N VAL A 22 -4.08 -1.39 -11.55
CA VAL A 22 -4.26 -1.28 -13.01
C VAL A 22 -5.47 -0.44 -13.36
N LEU A 23 -6.61 -0.69 -12.70
CA LEU A 23 -7.87 0.01 -12.98
C LEU A 23 -7.88 1.48 -12.53
N THR A 24 -6.91 1.88 -11.73
CA THR A 24 -6.77 3.24 -11.18
C THR A 24 -5.47 3.93 -11.61
N ASN A 25 -4.76 3.38 -12.57
CA ASN A 25 -3.44 3.88 -13.03
C ASN A 25 -2.47 4.17 -11.86
N THR A 26 -2.51 3.32 -10.84
CA THR A 26 -1.70 3.43 -9.61
C THR A 26 -0.48 2.53 -9.70
N ARG A 27 0.68 3.01 -9.26
CA ARG A 27 1.91 2.23 -9.18
C ARG A 27 1.89 1.31 -7.97
N LEU A 28 2.33 0.06 -8.16
CA LEU A 28 2.44 -0.94 -7.09
C LEU A 28 3.90 -1.21 -6.76
N HIS A 29 4.30 -0.96 -5.53
CA HIS A 29 5.63 -1.22 -5.01
C HIS A 29 5.58 -2.40 -4.04
N LEU A 30 6.41 -3.42 -4.26
CA LEU A 30 6.58 -4.56 -3.36
C LEU A 30 7.97 -4.52 -2.74
N ILE A 31 8.04 -4.55 -1.43
CA ILE A 31 9.31 -4.56 -0.69
C ILE A 31 9.56 -5.97 -0.14
N LYS A 32 10.66 -6.60 -0.57
CA LYS A 32 11.08 -7.93 -0.11
C LYS A 32 11.44 -7.93 1.40
N PRO A 33 11.40 -9.14 2.05
CA PRO A 33 11.03 -10.43 1.49
C PRO A 33 9.53 -10.55 1.21
N LEU A 34 9.18 -11.33 0.18
CA LEU A 34 7.80 -11.68 -0.14
C LEU A 34 7.49 -13.09 0.39
N GLY A 35 6.27 -13.32 0.90
CA GLY A 35 5.80 -14.62 1.33
C GLY A 35 5.42 -15.58 0.17
N PHE A 36 5.72 -15.20 -1.08
CA PHE A 36 5.36 -15.93 -2.29
C PHE A 36 6.34 -15.61 -3.44
N GLU A 37 6.32 -16.42 -4.48
CA GLU A 37 7.09 -16.15 -5.71
C GLU A 37 6.25 -15.32 -6.70
N LEU A 38 6.87 -14.28 -7.30
CA LEU A 38 6.18 -13.38 -8.25
C LEU A 38 5.78 -14.07 -9.55
N ASP A 39 6.54 -15.11 -9.96
CA ASP A 39 6.24 -15.92 -11.15
C ASP A 39 5.19 -17.00 -10.90
N ASP A 40 4.63 -17.09 -9.70
CA ASP A 40 3.63 -18.09 -9.38
C ASP A 40 2.39 -17.89 -10.29
N LYS A 41 2.02 -18.97 -11.00
CA LYS A 41 0.76 -19.04 -11.75
C LYS A 41 -0.46 -18.64 -10.90
N LYS A 42 -0.33 -18.68 -9.58
CA LYS A 42 -1.36 -18.27 -8.61
C LYS A 42 -1.57 -16.76 -8.59
N ILE A 43 -0.51 -15.93 -8.70
CA ILE A 43 -0.65 -14.47 -8.82
C ILE A 43 -1.34 -14.13 -10.13
N ARG A 44 -0.92 -14.77 -11.23
CA ARG A 44 -1.56 -14.60 -12.53
C ARG A 44 -3.04 -15.01 -12.50
N ARG A 45 -3.40 -16.06 -11.76
CA ARG A 45 -4.80 -16.48 -11.56
C ARG A 45 -5.59 -15.52 -10.67
N ALA A 46 -5.00 -14.97 -9.60
CA ALA A 46 -5.64 -13.98 -8.74
C ALA A 46 -5.77 -12.62 -9.43
N GLY A 47 -4.74 -12.19 -10.17
CA GLY A 47 -4.72 -10.95 -10.96
C GLY A 47 -5.34 -11.09 -12.34
N LEU A 48 -5.71 -12.33 -12.77
CA LEU A 48 -6.19 -12.64 -14.11
C LEU A 48 -5.27 -12.03 -15.19
N ASP A 49 -5.87 -11.53 -16.29
CA ASP A 49 -5.16 -10.90 -17.40
C ASP A 49 -4.57 -9.51 -17.06
N TYR A 50 -4.94 -8.94 -15.91
CA TYR A 50 -4.51 -7.59 -15.50
C TYR A 50 -3.06 -7.53 -15.05
N TRP A 51 -2.49 -8.64 -14.52
CA TRP A 51 -1.15 -8.62 -13.93
C TRP A 51 -0.05 -8.10 -14.86
N LYS A 52 -0.13 -8.42 -16.13
CA LYS A 52 0.82 -7.92 -17.17
C LYS A 52 0.80 -6.40 -17.36
N ASN A 53 -0.27 -5.74 -16.94
CA ASN A 53 -0.46 -4.29 -17.08
C ASN A 53 -0.17 -3.55 -15.76
N VAL A 54 0.20 -4.26 -14.68
CA VAL A 54 0.56 -3.63 -13.40
C VAL A 54 1.86 -2.86 -13.57
N GLN A 55 1.85 -1.58 -13.22
CA GLN A 55 3.08 -0.80 -13.05
C GLN A 55 3.76 -1.26 -11.76
N LEU A 56 4.53 -2.35 -11.86
CA LEU A 56 5.12 -3.06 -10.73
C LEU A 56 6.58 -2.68 -10.52
N PHE A 57 6.91 -2.31 -9.28
CA PHE A 57 8.26 -2.03 -8.81
C PHE A 57 8.59 -2.96 -7.64
N VAL A 58 9.71 -3.68 -7.72
CA VAL A 58 10.14 -4.63 -6.68
C VAL A 58 11.46 -4.15 -6.08
N TRP A 59 11.49 -4.03 -4.75
CA TRP A 59 12.60 -3.49 -4.00
C TRP A 59 13.23 -4.57 -3.12
N GLU A 60 14.55 -4.61 -3.05
CA GLU A 60 15.26 -5.64 -2.27
C GLU A 60 15.02 -5.51 -0.76
N ASN A 61 14.81 -4.28 -0.28
CA ASN A 61 14.51 -3.98 1.12
C ASN A 61 13.92 -2.56 1.25
N LEU A 62 13.49 -2.21 2.45
CA LEU A 62 12.91 -0.92 2.76
C LEU A 62 13.90 0.24 2.58
N GLU A 63 15.17 0.05 2.89
CA GLU A 63 16.21 1.07 2.77
C GLU A 63 16.42 1.47 1.30
N HIS A 64 16.49 0.47 0.40
CA HIS A 64 16.59 0.70 -1.04
C HIS A 64 15.36 1.46 -1.57
N PHE A 65 14.15 1.03 -1.19
CA PHE A 65 12.92 1.75 -1.55
C PHE A 65 12.96 3.19 -1.07
N TRP A 66 13.37 3.43 0.18
CA TRP A 66 13.37 4.74 0.81
C TRP A 66 14.30 5.72 0.10
N LYS A 67 15.53 5.28 -0.15
CA LYS A 67 16.54 6.07 -0.85
C LYS A 67 16.08 6.52 -2.24
N GLU A 68 15.51 5.58 -3.01
CA GLU A 68 15.16 5.85 -4.41
C GLU A 68 13.84 6.65 -4.56
N ASN A 69 12.93 6.60 -3.59
CA ASN A 69 11.59 7.14 -3.78
C ASN A 69 11.22 8.27 -2.80
N ILE A 70 11.78 8.27 -1.60
CA ILE A 70 11.37 9.20 -0.55
C ILE A 70 12.43 10.28 -0.31
N GLU A 71 13.70 9.90 -0.14
CA GLU A 71 14.77 10.85 0.13
C GLU A 71 15.03 11.83 -1.04
N ASN A 72 14.82 11.36 -2.27
CA ASN A 72 15.04 12.15 -3.47
C ASN A 72 13.77 12.86 -3.99
N ASN A 73 12.65 12.80 -3.27
CA ASN A 73 11.38 13.38 -3.70
C ASN A 73 10.74 14.23 -2.61
N GLU A 74 11.16 15.49 -2.55
CA GLU A 74 10.69 16.46 -1.55
C GLU A 74 9.19 16.79 -1.65
N ASN A 75 8.55 16.48 -2.78
CA ASN A 75 7.15 16.82 -3.03
C ASN A 75 6.18 15.70 -2.65
N ALA A 76 6.64 14.46 -2.55
CA ALA A 76 5.80 13.31 -2.24
C ALA A 76 5.87 12.96 -0.75
N LYS A 77 4.69 12.75 -0.16
CA LYS A 77 4.56 12.24 1.21
C LYS A 77 4.38 10.73 1.21
N ILE A 78 4.73 10.11 2.32
CA ILE A 78 4.40 8.72 2.58
C ILE A 78 3.50 8.63 3.79
N TYR A 79 2.36 7.92 3.64
CA TYR A 79 1.41 7.61 4.71
C TYR A 79 1.50 6.13 5.07
N PHE A 80 1.29 5.82 6.34
CA PHE A 80 1.39 4.46 6.88
C PHE A 80 0.02 4.01 7.38
N ALA A 81 -0.60 3.08 6.65
CA ALA A 81 -1.90 2.52 7.04
C ALA A 81 -1.72 1.53 8.19
N THR A 82 -2.30 1.84 9.33
CA THR A 82 -2.16 1.08 10.58
C THR A 82 -3.41 1.19 11.45
N THR A 83 -3.62 0.23 12.33
CA THR A 83 -4.65 0.30 13.37
C THR A 83 -4.16 0.97 14.67
N LYS A 84 -2.92 1.46 14.69
CA LYS A 84 -2.24 2.00 15.89
C LYS A 84 -2.20 3.54 15.93
N THR A 85 -3.21 4.19 15.40
CA THR A 85 -3.38 5.65 15.41
C THR A 85 -4.85 6.00 15.43
N ASP A 86 -5.19 7.20 15.90
CA ASP A 86 -6.55 7.74 15.85
C ASP A 86 -6.78 8.65 14.63
N GLN A 87 -5.71 9.05 13.92
CA GLN A 87 -5.81 9.87 12.72
C GLN A 87 -6.44 9.05 11.58
N ARG A 88 -7.61 9.48 11.13
CA ARG A 88 -8.34 8.80 10.06
C ARG A 88 -7.70 9.06 8.71
N TYR A 89 -7.82 8.10 7.80
CA TYR A 89 -7.39 8.27 6.41
C TYR A 89 -8.10 9.43 5.69
N THR A 90 -9.27 9.86 6.20
CA THR A 90 -10.04 11.01 5.70
C THR A 90 -9.58 12.34 6.24
N ASP A 91 -8.76 12.36 7.30
CA ASP A 91 -8.31 13.58 7.97
C ASP A 91 -7.03 14.15 7.34
N VAL A 92 -6.42 13.43 6.41
CA VAL A 92 -5.21 13.83 5.69
C VAL A 92 -5.51 14.24 4.26
N LYS A 93 -4.60 15.02 3.67
CA LYS A 93 -4.70 15.43 2.27
C LYS A 93 -3.69 14.66 1.44
N PHE A 94 -4.19 13.85 0.50
CA PHE A 94 -3.39 13.11 -0.45
C PHE A 94 -3.12 13.92 -1.72
N ASN A 95 -1.88 13.86 -2.22
CA ASN A 95 -1.49 14.38 -3.52
C ASN A 95 -1.26 13.22 -4.50
N HIS A 96 -1.22 13.50 -5.80
CA HIS A 96 -1.09 12.50 -6.86
C HIS A 96 0.14 11.58 -6.75
N ASP A 97 1.27 12.13 -6.26
CA ASP A 97 2.54 11.40 -6.19
C ASP A 97 2.80 10.79 -4.81
N ASP A 98 1.88 10.94 -3.88
CA ASP A 98 2.03 10.39 -2.53
C ASP A 98 2.07 8.87 -2.52
N TYR A 99 2.72 8.32 -1.49
CA TYR A 99 2.85 6.90 -1.23
C TYR A 99 1.95 6.51 -0.05
N ILE A 100 1.30 5.35 -0.15
CA ILE A 100 0.53 4.76 0.94
C ILE A 100 1.09 3.38 1.20
N MET A 101 1.74 3.22 2.36
CA MET A 101 2.38 1.97 2.76
C MET A 101 1.46 1.14 3.65
N PHE A 102 1.39 -0.15 3.34
CA PHE A 102 0.72 -1.18 4.12
C PHE A 102 1.75 -2.22 4.56
N GLY A 103 1.63 -2.70 5.79
CA GLY A 103 2.49 -3.73 6.34
C GLY A 103 2.06 -5.15 5.97
N PRO A 104 2.87 -6.15 6.32
CA PRO A 104 2.52 -7.56 6.18
C PRO A 104 1.25 -7.92 6.94
N GLU A 105 0.48 -8.86 6.40
CA GLU A 105 -0.85 -9.23 6.88
C GLU A 105 -0.84 -9.72 8.33
N SER A 106 0.22 -10.41 8.74
CA SER A 106 0.31 -11.02 10.09
C SER A 106 0.66 -10.05 11.21
N ARG A 107 1.44 -8.99 10.92
CA ARG A 107 2.05 -8.16 11.98
C ARG A 107 1.94 -6.65 11.75
N GLY A 108 1.54 -6.21 10.55
CA GLY A 108 1.46 -4.81 10.20
C GLY A 108 2.82 -4.12 10.07
N ILE A 109 2.82 -2.80 9.99
CA ILE A 109 4.03 -1.98 9.88
C ILE A 109 4.78 -2.00 11.23
N PRO A 110 6.13 -2.17 11.22
CA PRO A 110 6.95 -2.15 12.43
C PRO A 110 6.78 -0.87 13.25
N GLU A 111 6.67 -0.99 14.57
CA GLU A 111 6.45 0.16 15.46
C GLU A 111 7.54 1.22 15.39
N LYS A 112 8.78 0.81 15.12
CA LYS A 112 9.90 1.74 14.94
C LYS A 112 9.63 2.73 13.80
N ILE A 113 9.00 2.27 12.70
CA ILE A 113 8.62 3.12 11.56
C ILE A 113 7.46 4.03 11.98
N LEU A 114 6.40 3.46 12.55
CA LEU A 114 5.22 4.21 12.99
C LEU A 114 5.58 5.30 13.99
N ASN A 115 6.49 5.01 14.95
CA ASN A 115 6.94 5.98 15.94
C ASN A 115 7.79 7.10 15.36
N LYS A 116 8.57 6.80 14.31
CA LYS A 116 9.40 7.81 13.61
C LYS A 116 8.54 8.79 12.81
N TYR A 117 7.42 8.32 12.25
CA TYR A 117 6.56 9.09 11.33
C TYR A 117 5.12 9.18 11.86
N LYS A 118 4.94 9.52 13.13
CA LYS A 118 3.63 9.53 13.81
C LYS A 118 2.56 10.33 13.09
N GLU A 119 2.92 11.48 12.53
CA GLU A 119 2.00 12.39 11.86
C GLU A 119 1.50 11.86 10.50
N ASN A 120 2.19 10.85 9.97
CA ASN A 120 1.83 10.23 8.69
C ASN A 120 1.09 8.90 8.87
N ASN A 121 0.83 8.47 10.10
CA ASN A 121 0.06 7.26 10.36
C ASN A 121 -1.43 7.54 10.16
N ILE A 122 -2.10 6.67 9.42
CA ILE A 122 -3.52 6.78 9.13
C ILE A 122 -4.25 5.48 9.42
N THR A 123 -5.52 5.58 9.83
CA THR A 123 -6.36 4.42 10.13
C THR A 123 -7.68 4.47 9.41
N ILE A 124 -8.21 3.27 9.11
CA ILE A 124 -9.61 3.09 8.73
C ILE A 124 -10.37 2.86 10.05
N PRO A 125 -11.36 3.71 10.40
CA PRO A 125 -12.12 3.53 11.64
C PRO A 125 -12.87 2.19 11.62
N MET A 126 -12.71 1.40 12.68
CA MET A 126 -13.35 0.09 12.84
C MET A 126 -13.81 -0.11 14.28
N LEU A 127 -14.84 -0.92 14.46
CA LEU A 127 -15.21 -1.39 15.80
C LEU A 127 -14.12 -2.33 16.36
N PRO A 128 -13.85 -2.31 17.66
CA PRO A 128 -12.82 -3.14 18.29
C PRO A 128 -13.26 -4.60 18.47
N LEU A 129 -13.92 -5.15 17.46
CA LEU A 129 -14.49 -6.52 17.46
C LEU A 129 -13.63 -7.53 16.71
N GLY A 130 -12.61 -7.07 16.00
CA GLY A 130 -11.77 -7.92 15.16
C GLY A 130 -10.31 -7.48 15.13
N ARG A 131 -9.50 -8.14 14.31
CA ARG A 131 -8.08 -7.79 14.16
C ARG A 131 -7.90 -6.57 13.24
N SER A 132 -8.09 -6.79 11.95
CA SER A 132 -7.95 -5.77 10.91
C SER A 132 -8.76 -6.19 9.69
N LEU A 133 -8.98 -5.28 8.76
CA LEU A 133 -9.53 -5.60 7.46
C LEU A 133 -8.53 -6.47 6.66
N ASN A 134 -9.08 -7.25 5.72
CA ASN A 134 -8.26 -7.86 4.69
C ASN A 134 -7.42 -6.78 3.97
N LEU A 135 -6.16 -7.08 3.69
CA LEU A 135 -5.21 -6.12 3.13
C LEU A 135 -5.72 -5.50 1.83
N SER A 136 -6.25 -6.30 0.90
CA SER A 136 -6.74 -5.76 -0.38
C SER A 136 -7.95 -4.85 -0.22
N ASN A 137 -8.83 -5.13 0.77
CA ASN A 137 -9.94 -4.25 1.10
C ASN A 137 -9.44 -2.92 1.70
N ALA A 138 -8.49 -2.98 2.63
CA ALA A 138 -7.91 -1.77 3.23
C ALA A 138 -7.24 -0.88 2.18
N VAL A 139 -6.47 -1.47 1.27
CA VAL A 139 -5.85 -0.75 0.14
C VAL A 139 -6.91 -0.07 -0.72
N ALA A 140 -7.97 -0.79 -1.10
CA ALA A 140 -9.03 -0.24 -1.93
C ALA A 140 -9.72 0.96 -1.26
N ILE A 141 -10.07 0.85 0.02
CA ILE A 141 -10.73 1.94 0.78
C ILE A 141 -9.86 3.20 0.79
N VAL A 142 -8.60 3.08 1.19
CA VAL A 142 -7.71 4.25 1.33
C VAL A 142 -7.34 4.83 -0.04
N LEU A 143 -7.08 3.98 -1.04
CA LEU A 143 -6.75 4.43 -2.39
C LEU A 143 -7.91 5.20 -3.02
N PHE A 144 -9.14 4.70 -2.92
CA PHE A 144 -10.29 5.39 -3.51
C PHE A 144 -10.61 6.71 -2.83
N GLU A 145 -10.34 6.86 -1.53
CA GLU A 145 -10.39 8.18 -0.88
C GLU A 145 -9.32 9.13 -1.43
N ALA A 146 -8.08 8.65 -1.58
CA ALA A 146 -7.01 9.46 -2.16
C ALA A 146 -7.35 9.90 -3.60
N LEU A 147 -7.93 9.02 -4.41
CA LEU A 147 -8.39 9.34 -5.76
C LEU A 147 -9.56 10.32 -5.74
N ARG A 148 -10.51 10.16 -4.83
CA ARG A 148 -11.63 11.10 -4.66
C ARG A 148 -11.13 12.52 -4.37
N GLN A 149 -10.12 12.65 -3.49
CA GLN A 149 -9.52 13.95 -3.17
C GLN A 149 -8.82 14.59 -4.38
N ASN A 150 -8.38 13.78 -5.33
CA ASN A 150 -7.76 14.22 -6.58
C ASN A 150 -8.73 14.12 -7.78
N ASN A 151 -10.06 14.24 -7.55
CA ASN A 151 -11.11 14.25 -8.57
C ASN A 151 -11.10 13.04 -9.53
N PHE A 152 -10.56 11.88 -9.09
CA PHE A 152 -10.38 10.67 -9.91
C PHE A 152 -9.58 10.92 -11.21
N GLU A 153 -8.66 11.86 -11.18
CA GLU A 153 -7.68 12.03 -12.25
C GLU A 153 -6.65 10.90 -12.18
N TYR A 154 -6.53 10.12 -13.27
CA TYR A 154 -5.73 8.89 -13.33
C TYR A 154 -4.44 9.09 -14.15
#